data_ea182285fe68bfa8dd50ec7c4dee0673
#
_entry.id   ea182285fe68bfa8dd50ec7c4dee0673
#
_cell.length_a   1.000
_cell.length_b   1.000
_cell.length_c   1.000
_cell.angle_alpha   90.00
_cell.angle_beta   90.00
_cell.angle_gamma   90.00
#
_symmetry.space_group_name_H-M   'P 1'
#
loop_
_entity.id
_entity.type
_entity.pdbx_description
1 polymer ?
#
loop_
_entity_poly.entity_id
_entity_poly.type
_entity_poly.pdbx_seq_one_letter_code
_entity_poly.pdbx_strand_id
1 'polypeptide(L)'
;MKVGFLSDKNGFRAPLHPDSLKKYDKTQLFVDKDIFKNLELNAKDYKKLKPLNKTSLKQMDVVCFVDTVEISDIKGLKRDAAVVGLFDAKAKKEIKKVRPDISLYDFFQLPRISRAQNLDALSSQANLLGYSSVLRASLETSNVIPMMTTAAGNISPAKVLILGIGVAGLQAIATAKRLGARVWGYDVRADVKDQVESLGAKFVEASSTSQD
;
A
#
# COMPACT_ATOMS: atom_id res chain seq x y z
N MET A 1 -4.81 22.17 16.18
CA MET A 1 -5.29 20.80 15.89
C MET A 1 -4.27 19.81 16.42
N LYS A 2 -4.72 18.72 17.07
CA LYS A 2 -3.88 17.61 17.56
C LYS A 2 -4.13 16.38 16.72
N VAL A 3 -3.09 15.83 16.14
CA VAL A 3 -3.16 14.63 15.27
C VAL A 3 -2.32 13.52 15.88
N GLY A 4 -2.94 12.36 16.11
CA GLY A 4 -2.30 11.15 16.61
C GLY A 4 -2.09 10.13 15.49
N PHE A 5 -0.91 9.51 15.47
CA PHE A 5 -0.56 8.46 14.52
C PHE A 5 -0.29 7.17 15.30
N LEU A 6 -1.10 6.15 15.05
CA LEU A 6 -0.96 4.83 15.65
C LEU A 6 0.00 3.99 14.80
N SER A 7 0.84 3.19 15.47
CA SER A 7 1.67 2.20 14.78
C SER A 7 0.81 1.06 14.23
N ASP A 8 1.21 0.52 13.09
CA ASP A 8 0.65 -0.71 12.56
C ASP A 8 1.22 -1.89 13.34
N LYS A 9 0.37 -2.56 14.12
CA LYS A 9 0.79 -3.67 15.02
C LYS A 9 1.19 -4.94 14.27
N ASN A 10 0.63 -5.15 13.10
CA ASN A 10 0.80 -6.37 12.30
C ASN A 10 1.60 -6.15 11.01
N GLY A 11 1.96 -4.92 10.72
CA GLY A 11 2.57 -4.53 9.45
C GLY A 11 3.90 -3.82 9.60
N PHE A 12 4.46 -3.52 8.44
CA PHE A 12 5.73 -2.81 8.30
C PHE A 12 5.54 -1.38 7.80
N ARG A 13 4.33 -0.81 8.01
CA ARG A 13 3.94 0.49 7.48
C ARG A 13 3.72 1.50 8.60
N ALA A 14 4.07 2.74 8.33
CA ALA A 14 3.76 3.85 9.22
C ALA A 14 2.78 4.82 8.54
N PRO A 15 1.77 5.33 9.25
CA PRO A 15 0.84 6.32 8.71
C PRO A 15 1.47 7.71 8.56
N LEU A 16 2.70 7.88 9.00
CA LEU A 16 3.46 9.13 8.91
C LEU A 16 4.90 8.80 8.48
N HIS A 17 5.38 9.46 7.43
CA HIS A 17 6.80 9.44 7.07
C HIS A 17 7.49 10.69 7.60
N PRO A 18 8.72 10.60 8.15
CA PRO A 18 9.44 11.76 8.70
C PRO A 18 9.60 12.94 7.73
N ASP A 19 9.81 12.67 6.44
CA ASP A 19 9.95 13.72 5.42
C ASP A 19 8.68 14.57 5.26
N SER A 20 7.53 14.04 5.68
CA SER A 20 6.26 14.74 5.64
C SER A 20 6.08 15.75 6.77
N LEU A 21 6.93 15.74 7.81
CA LEU A 21 6.79 16.59 9.00
C LEU A 21 6.77 18.09 8.69
N LYS A 22 7.46 18.50 7.64
CA LYS A 22 7.48 19.91 7.19
C LYS A 22 6.11 20.43 6.79
N LYS A 23 5.19 19.54 6.36
CA LYS A 23 3.83 19.89 5.94
C LYS A 23 2.89 20.21 7.11
N TYR A 24 3.31 19.93 8.36
CA TYR A 24 2.47 20.03 9.55
C TYR A 24 2.91 21.13 10.52
N ASP A 25 3.34 22.29 10.01
CA ASP A 25 3.95 23.34 10.85
C ASP A 25 3.03 23.90 11.93
N LYS A 26 1.72 23.97 11.70
CA LYS A 26 0.71 24.49 12.64
C LYS A 26 -0.03 23.39 13.41
N THR A 27 0.40 22.14 13.31
CA THR A 27 -0.27 20.96 13.88
C THR A 27 0.59 20.33 14.96
N GLN A 28 -0.01 19.97 16.08
CA GLN A 28 0.68 19.18 17.11
C GLN A 28 0.55 17.69 16.75
N LEU A 29 1.68 17.05 16.50
CA LEU A 29 1.77 15.65 16.10
C LEU A 29 2.12 14.78 17.28
N PHE A 30 1.33 13.73 17.47
CA PHE A 30 1.53 12.71 18.49
C PHE A 30 1.72 11.36 17.79
N VAL A 31 2.71 10.60 18.20
CA VAL A 31 3.06 9.33 17.57
C VAL A 31 3.21 8.23 18.60
N ASP A 32 2.76 7.04 18.25
CA ASP A 32 3.08 5.83 18.99
C ASP A 32 4.61 5.65 19.04
N LYS A 33 5.13 5.14 20.15
CA LYS A 33 6.56 4.94 20.36
C LYS A 33 7.21 4.04 19.30
N ASP A 34 6.45 3.09 18.77
CA ASP A 34 6.92 2.09 17.81
C ASP A 34 6.62 2.46 16.34
N ILE A 35 6.12 3.68 16.07
CA ILE A 35 5.65 4.08 14.73
C ILE A 35 6.72 3.95 13.63
N PHE A 36 7.97 4.14 13.96
CA PHE A 36 9.10 4.10 13.01
C PHE A 36 10.01 2.87 13.20
N LYS A 37 9.62 1.92 14.05
CA LYS A 37 10.44 0.75 14.35
C LYS A 37 10.88 0.00 13.10
N ASN A 38 9.97 -0.19 12.14
CA ASN A 38 10.24 -0.91 10.89
C ASN A 38 10.95 -0.07 9.83
N LEU A 39 11.12 1.23 10.07
CA LEU A 39 11.91 2.13 9.24
C LEU A 39 13.32 2.34 9.81
N GLU A 40 13.69 1.62 10.89
CA GLU A 40 14.95 1.78 11.62
C GLU A 40 15.20 3.23 12.09
N LEU A 41 14.11 3.97 12.33
CA LEU A 41 14.14 5.37 12.77
C LEU A 41 13.58 5.48 14.20
N ASN A 42 14.08 6.46 14.96
CA ASN A 42 13.60 6.73 16.31
C ASN A 42 12.73 8.00 16.32
N ALA A 43 11.50 7.90 16.81
CA ALA A 43 10.59 9.04 16.90
C ALA A 43 11.16 10.18 17.78
N LYS A 44 12.03 9.88 18.75
CA LYS A 44 12.67 10.87 19.63
C LYS A 44 13.62 11.82 18.89
N ASP A 45 14.14 11.40 17.73
CA ASP A 45 15.04 12.21 16.91
C ASP A 45 14.31 13.37 16.21
N TYR A 46 12.99 13.37 16.26
CA TYR A 46 12.14 14.37 15.61
C TYR A 46 11.45 15.26 16.64
N LYS A 47 12.01 16.43 16.90
CA LYS A 47 11.55 17.40 17.92
C LYS A 47 10.07 17.82 17.82
N LYS A 48 9.48 17.73 16.63
CA LYS A 48 8.05 18.05 16.40
C LYS A 48 7.10 16.96 16.89
N LEU A 49 7.57 15.77 17.18
CA LEU A 49 6.76 14.63 17.55
C LEU A 49 6.64 14.52 19.07
N LYS A 50 5.42 14.33 19.55
CA LYS A 50 5.11 14.09 20.97
C LYS A 50 4.69 12.62 21.14
N PRO A 51 4.90 12.02 22.32
CA PRO A 51 4.48 10.64 22.55
C PRO A 51 2.95 10.53 22.59
N LEU A 52 2.41 9.58 21.81
CA LEU A 52 1.02 9.18 21.88
C LEU A 52 0.88 8.06 22.94
N ASN A 53 0.09 8.32 23.95
CA ASN A 53 -0.27 7.35 24.98
C ASN A 53 -1.79 7.39 25.24
N LYS A 54 -2.30 6.52 26.11
CA LYS A 54 -3.75 6.43 26.42
C LYS A 54 -4.34 7.77 26.90
N THR A 55 -3.57 8.60 27.60
CA THR A 55 -4.02 9.90 28.08
C THR A 55 -4.04 10.94 26.98
N SER A 56 -2.99 11.04 26.18
CA SER A 56 -2.93 11.97 25.05
C SER A 56 -3.89 11.58 23.94
N LEU A 57 -4.15 10.29 23.72
CA LEU A 57 -5.08 9.80 22.71
C LEU A 57 -6.50 10.40 22.89
N LYS A 58 -6.96 10.54 24.13
CA LYS A 58 -8.25 11.16 24.47
C LYS A 58 -8.38 12.62 24.03
N GLN A 59 -7.29 13.28 23.69
CA GLN A 59 -7.26 14.70 23.32
C GLN A 59 -7.11 14.91 21.80
N MET A 60 -7.01 13.84 21.01
CA MET A 60 -6.77 13.96 19.58
C MET A 60 -8.00 14.45 18.82
N ASP A 61 -7.79 15.40 17.93
CA ASP A 61 -8.80 15.86 16.96
C ASP A 61 -8.93 14.84 15.81
N VAL A 62 -7.79 14.30 15.40
CA VAL A 62 -7.69 13.31 14.32
C VAL A 62 -6.76 12.19 14.76
N VAL A 63 -7.13 10.96 14.44
CA VAL A 63 -6.28 9.78 14.61
C VAL A 63 -6.09 9.09 13.27
N CYS A 64 -4.83 8.83 12.92
CA CYS A 64 -4.43 8.18 11.68
C CYS A 64 -3.83 6.80 11.96
N PHE A 65 -4.17 5.81 11.16
CA PHE A 65 -3.59 4.46 11.19
C PHE A 65 -3.50 3.90 9.76
N VAL A 66 -2.81 2.77 9.58
CA VAL A 66 -2.69 2.16 8.24
C VAL A 66 -3.73 1.07 8.06
N ASP A 67 -3.67 -0.01 8.81
CA ASP A 67 -4.42 -1.23 8.49
C ASP A 67 -5.35 -1.68 9.62
N THR A 68 -4.89 -1.63 10.84
CA THR A 68 -5.65 -2.11 12.00
C THR A 68 -5.71 -1.06 13.08
N VAL A 69 -6.91 -0.88 13.64
CA VAL A 69 -7.15 -0.03 14.81
C VAL A 69 -7.92 -0.82 15.85
N GLU A 70 -7.52 -0.74 17.10
CA GLU A 70 -8.27 -1.39 18.16
C GLU A 70 -9.50 -0.56 18.56
N ILE A 71 -10.62 -1.24 18.79
CA ILE A 71 -11.84 -0.59 19.25
C ILE A 71 -11.63 0.12 20.59
N SER A 72 -10.74 -0.38 21.43
CA SER A 72 -10.33 0.25 22.69
C SER A 72 -9.74 1.65 22.49
N ASP A 73 -8.94 1.85 21.45
CA ASP A 73 -8.34 3.14 21.11
C ASP A 73 -9.40 4.12 20.62
N ILE A 74 -10.35 3.63 19.82
CA ILE A 74 -11.47 4.43 19.32
C ILE A 74 -12.44 4.85 20.44
N LYS A 75 -12.75 3.94 21.39
CA LYS A 75 -13.60 4.27 22.53
C LYS A 75 -13.09 5.45 23.37
N GLY A 76 -11.76 5.53 23.47
CA GLY A 76 -11.11 6.57 24.28
C GLY A 76 -11.06 7.97 23.63
N LEU A 77 -11.40 8.13 22.37
CA LEU A 77 -11.31 9.40 21.67
C LEU A 77 -12.32 10.42 22.20
N LYS A 78 -11.99 11.71 22.07
CA LYS A 78 -12.94 12.77 22.40
C LYS A 78 -14.14 12.75 21.45
N ARG A 79 -15.21 13.43 21.84
CA ARG A 79 -16.38 13.62 21.00
C ARG A 79 -16.02 14.31 19.68
N ASP A 80 -16.70 13.92 18.59
CA ASP A 80 -16.55 14.49 17.25
C ASP A 80 -15.12 14.36 16.66
N ALA A 81 -14.28 13.46 17.20
CA ALA A 81 -12.98 13.18 16.62
C ALA A 81 -13.10 12.56 15.23
N ALA A 82 -12.09 12.76 14.39
CA ALA A 82 -11.96 12.11 13.10
C ALA A 82 -10.98 10.94 13.16
N VAL A 83 -11.28 9.86 12.44
CA VAL A 83 -10.39 8.71 12.28
C VAL A 83 -10.13 8.47 10.80
N VAL A 84 -8.87 8.40 10.43
CA VAL A 84 -8.41 8.32 9.03
C VAL A 84 -7.59 7.04 8.85
N GLY A 85 -7.93 6.22 7.86
CA GLY A 85 -7.19 4.99 7.60
C GLY A 85 -7.82 4.10 6.54
N LEU A 86 -7.41 2.85 6.52
CA LEU A 86 -8.01 1.79 5.72
C LEU A 86 -8.93 0.97 6.63
N PHE A 87 -10.23 0.94 6.31
CA PHE A 87 -11.20 0.22 7.12
C PHE A 87 -11.81 -0.92 6.34
N ASP A 88 -11.82 -2.12 6.90
CA ASP A 88 -12.70 -3.15 6.42
C ASP A 88 -14.17 -2.87 6.82
N ALA A 89 -15.10 -3.56 6.18
CA ALA A 89 -16.53 -3.34 6.41
C ALA A 89 -16.97 -3.70 7.85
N LYS A 90 -16.27 -4.66 8.49
CA LYS A 90 -16.54 -5.09 9.85
C LYS A 90 -16.08 -4.04 10.85
N ALA A 91 -14.85 -3.56 10.72
CA ALA A 91 -14.30 -2.50 11.57
C ALA A 91 -15.17 -1.22 11.52
N LYS A 92 -15.61 -0.82 10.33
CA LYS A 92 -16.53 0.34 10.18
C LYS A 92 -17.83 0.15 10.97
N LYS A 93 -18.47 -1.03 10.83
CA LYS A 93 -19.71 -1.34 11.55
C LYS A 93 -19.50 -1.30 13.06
N GLU A 94 -18.43 -1.90 13.55
CA GLU A 94 -18.11 -1.93 14.97
C GLU A 94 -17.83 -0.52 15.52
N ILE A 95 -17.03 0.29 14.82
CA ILE A 95 -16.74 1.66 15.22
C ILE A 95 -18.03 2.47 15.29
N LYS A 96 -18.85 2.45 14.25
CA LYS A 96 -20.11 3.20 14.19
C LYS A 96 -21.12 2.77 15.26
N LYS A 97 -21.13 1.48 15.63
CA LYS A 97 -21.97 0.99 16.73
C LYS A 97 -21.53 1.54 18.09
N VAL A 98 -20.22 1.65 18.31
CA VAL A 98 -19.64 2.05 19.60
C VAL A 98 -19.54 3.58 19.72
N ARG A 99 -19.22 4.26 18.62
CA ARG A 99 -18.96 5.69 18.53
C ARG A 99 -19.60 6.30 17.28
N PRO A 100 -20.94 6.48 17.28
CA PRO A 100 -21.65 7.05 16.12
C PRO A 100 -21.28 8.52 15.85
N ASP A 101 -20.75 9.20 16.85
CA ASP A 101 -20.30 10.60 16.81
C ASP A 101 -18.99 10.80 16.04
N ILE A 102 -18.20 9.74 15.81
CA ILE A 102 -16.89 9.87 15.13
C ILE A 102 -17.05 9.90 13.62
N SER A 103 -16.29 10.80 12.97
CA SER A 103 -16.15 10.85 11.52
C SER A 103 -15.10 9.85 11.05
N LEU A 104 -15.47 8.98 10.09
CA LEU A 104 -14.55 8.00 9.49
C LEU A 104 -14.16 8.46 8.08
N TYR A 105 -12.88 8.66 7.84
CA TYR A 105 -12.30 8.95 6.53
C TYR A 105 -11.53 7.71 6.03
N ASP A 106 -12.14 7.01 5.10
CA ASP A 106 -11.67 5.72 4.62
C ASP A 106 -11.07 5.82 3.23
N PHE A 107 -9.80 5.48 3.10
CA PHE A 107 -9.10 5.49 1.82
C PHE A 107 -9.65 4.48 0.80
N PHE A 108 -10.34 3.41 1.23
CA PHE A 108 -11.03 2.51 0.31
C PHE A 108 -12.19 3.18 -0.44
N GLN A 109 -12.72 4.28 0.11
CA GLN A 109 -13.85 5.01 -0.47
C GLN A 109 -13.43 6.25 -1.28
N LEU A 110 -12.13 6.50 -1.43
CA LEU A 110 -11.67 7.58 -2.29
C LEU A 110 -12.11 7.33 -3.74
N PRO A 111 -12.73 8.31 -4.39
CA PRO A 111 -13.11 8.18 -5.79
C PRO A 111 -11.85 8.13 -6.66
N ARG A 112 -11.88 7.28 -7.70
CA ARG A 112 -10.77 7.14 -8.66
C ARG A 112 -10.83 8.23 -9.72
N ILE A 113 -10.57 9.45 -9.32
CA ILE A 113 -10.53 10.64 -10.16
C ILE A 113 -9.16 11.32 -10.06
N SER A 114 -8.77 12.09 -11.07
CA SER A 114 -7.45 12.72 -11.14
C SER A 114 -7.13 13.59 -9.92
N ARG A 115 -8.11 14.30 -9.37
CA ARG A 115 -7.92 15.14 -8.17
C ARG A 115 -7.60 14.34 -6.90
N ALA A 116 -8.02 13.07 -6.84
CA ALA A 116 -7.80 12.21 -5.68
C ALA A 116 -6.54 11.33 -5.81
N GLN A 117 -5.84 11.33 -6.95
CA GLN A 117 -4.66 10.46 -7.18
C GLN A 117 -3.58 10.63 -6.10
N ASN A 118 -3.34 11.85 -5.64
CA ASN A 118 -2.34 12.11 -4.59
C ASN A 118 -2.73 11.54 -3.21
N LEU A 119 -3.99 11.14 -3.03
CA LEU A 119 -4.53 10.56 -1.81
C LEU A 119 -4.76 9.05 -1.98
N ASP A 120 -4.52 8.48 -3.17
CA ASP A 120 -4.76 7.08 -3.47
C ASP A 120 -3.65 6.18 -2.87
N ALA A 121 -3.79 5.93 -1.58
CA ALA A 121 -2.91 5.04 -0.83
C ALA A 121 -3.01 3.59 -1.33
N LEU A 122 -4.16 3.17 -1.88
CA LEU A 122 -4.34 1.81 -2.39
C LEU A 122 -3.52 1.56 -3.64
N SER A 123 -3.56 2.48 -4.61
CA SER A 123 -2.74 2.36 -5.81
C SER A 123 -1.25 2.41 -5.49
N SER A 124 -0.83 3.25 -4.53
CA SER A 124 0.55 3.30 -4.07
C SER A 124 0.99 1.96 -3.46
N GLN A 125 0.15 1.35 -2.63
CA GLN A 125 0.43 0.03 -2.04
C GLN A 125 0.39 -1.09 -3.09
N ALA A 126 -0.55 -1.05 -4.03
CA ALA A 126 -0.63 -2.02 -5.13
C ALA A 126 0.63 -1.97 -6.01
N ASN A 127 1.18 -0.79 -6.24
CA ASN A 127 2.43 -0.61 -6.98
C ASN A 127 3.60 -1.32 -6.27
N LEU A 128 3.77 -1.08 -4.96
CA LEU A 128 4.79 -1.77 -4.15
C LEU A 128 4.56 -3.29 -4.11
N LEU A 129 3.30 -3.73 -4.06
CA LEU A 129 2.94 -5.13 -4.11
C LEU A 129 3.41 -5.78 -5.43
N GLY A 130 3.15 -5.14 -6.57
CA GLY A 130 3.59 -5.64 -7.87
C GLY A 130 5.10 -5.77 -7.97
N TYR A 131 5.84 -4.77 -7.46
CA TYR A 131 7.29 -4.81 -7.38
C TYR A 131 7.79 -5.98 -6.50
N SER A 132 7.32 -6.05 -5.25
CA SER A 132 7.79 -7.05 -4.28
C SER A 132 7.42 -8.48 -4.68
N SER A 133 6.26 -8.68 -5.32
CA SER A 133 5.83 -9.98 -5.80
C SER A 133 6.79 -10.57 -6.83
N VAL A 134 7.29 -9.76 -7.77
CA VAL A 134 8.26 -10.23 -8.76
C VAL A 134 9.61 -10.57 -8.12
N LEU A 135 10.10 -9.73 -7.19
CA LEU A 135 11.34 -10.03 -6.49
C LEU A 135 11.23 -11.34 -5.69
N ARG A 136 10.10 -11.52 -5.00
CA ARG A 136 9.86 -12.76 -4.26
C ARG A 136 9.77 -13.98 -5.17
N ALA A 137 9.03 -13.89 -6.27
CA ALA A 137 8.96 -14.96 -7.27
C ALA A 137 10.34 -15.27 -7.86
N SER A 138 11.20 -14.27 -8.04
CA SER A 138 12.56 -14.49 -8.54
C SER A 138 13.46 -15.23 -7.57
N LEU A 139 13.20 -15.17 -6.27
CA LEU A 139 13.93 -15.91 -5.24
C LEU A 139 13.42 -17.36 -5.10
N GLU A 140 12.14 -17.57 -5.39
CA GLU A 140 11.49 -18.89 -5.26
C GLU A 140 11.67 -19.78 -6.53
N THR A 141 11.99 -19.18 -7.67
CA THR A 141 12.20 -19.93 -8.91
C THR A 141 13.64 -20.42 -9.04
N SER A 142 13.82 -21.62 -9.60
CA SER A 142 15.12 -22.13 -10.00
C SER A 142 15.64 -21.56 -11.33
N ASN A 143 14.81 -20.77 -12.04
CA ASN A 143 15.19 -20.18 -13.31
C ASN A 143 15.94 -18.87 -13.14
N VAL A 144 16.95 -18.64 -13.97
CA VAL A 144 17.64 -17.35 -14.06
C VAL A 144 16.72 -16.34 -14.74
N ILE A 145 16.53 -15.17 -14.14
CA ILE A 145 15.59 -14.17 -14.65
C ILE A 145 16.08 -13.54 -15.97
N PRO A 146 17.31 -12.96 -16.04
CA PRO A 146 17.82 -12.40 -17.29
C PRO A 146 18.42 -13.49 -18.19
N MET A 147 18.68 -13.16 -19.42
CA MET A 147 19.61 -13.93 -20.25
C MET A 147 21.02 -13.81 -19.67
N MET A 148 21.73 -14.92 -19.56
CA MET A 148 23.12 -14.93 -19.15
C MET A 148 23.97 -15.69 -20.15
N THR A 149 25.18 -15.17 -20.41
CA THR A 149 26.19 -15.82 -21.24
C THR A 149 27.31 -16.36 -20.35
N THR A 150 27.61 -17.63 -20.48
CA THR A 150 28.70 -18.31 -19.75
C THR A 150 29.68 -18.89 -20.74
N ALA A 151 30.84 -19.36 -20.28
CA ALA A 151 31.79 -20.06 -21.10
C ALA A 151 31.21 -21.38 -21.71
N ALA A 152 30.21 -21.97 -21.05
CA ALA A 152 29.51 -23.16 -21.50
C ALA A 152 28.31 -22.91 -22.43
N GLY A 153 27.97 -21.62 -22.67
CA GLY A 153 26.85 -21.23 -23.53
C GLY A 153 25.90 -20.24 -22.89
N ASN A 154 24.75 -20.02 -23.53
CA ASN A 154 23.75 -19.05 -23.15
C ASN A 154 22.64 -19.71 -22.33
N ILE A 155 22.25 -19.05 -21.20
CA ILE A 155 21.08 -19.39 -20.40
C ILE A 155 19.94 -18.48 -20.87
N SER A 156 18.84 -19.09 -21.30
CA SER A 156 17.65 -18.33 -21.72
C SER A 156 17.00 -17.62 -20.56
N PRO A 157 16.44 -16.42 -20.77
CA PRO A 157 15.73 -15.68 -19.71
C PRO A 157 14.44 -16.39 -19.31
N ALA A 158 14.07 -16.24 -18.05
CA ALA A 158 12.81 -16.75 -17.51
C ALA A 158 11.59 -16.21 -18.29
N LYS A 159 10.57 -17.06 -18.43
CA LYS A 159 9.26 -16.69 -18.95
C LYS A 159 8.34 -16.39 -17.78
N VAL A 160 7.76 -15.19 -17.74
CA VAL A 160 6.90 -14.72 -16.66
C VAL A 160 5.51 -14.38 -17.22
N LEU A 161 4.47 -14.96 -16.66
CA LEU A 161 3.08 -14.62 -16.95
C LEU A 161 2.49 -13.87 -15.76
N ILE A 162 1.95 -12.69 -16.02
CA ILE A 162 1.26 -11.87 -15.03
C ILE A 162 -0.26 -11.99 -15.27
N LEU A 163 -0.98 -12.44 -14.24
CA LEU A 163 -2.44 -12.57 -14.27
C LEU A 163 -3.07 -11.38 -13.53
N GLY A 164 -3.91 -10.63 -14.23
CA GLY A 164 -4.54 -9.39 -13.73
C GLY A 164 -3.68 -8.16 -13.98
N ILE A 165 -4.13 -7.29 -14.89
CA ILE A 165 -3.41 -6.08 -15.34
C ILE A 165 -4.06 -4.85 -14.71
N GLY A 166 -4.02 -4.81 -13.38
CA GLY A 166 -4.28 -3.60 -12.60
C GLY A 166 -2.96 -2.89 -12.25
N VAL A 167 -2.97 -1.98 -11.30
CA VAL A 167 -1.77 -1.24 -10.85
C VAL A 167 -0.64 -2.19 -10.44
N ALA A 168 -0.97 -3.24 -9.66
CA ALA A 168 0.01 -4.24 -9.25
C ALA A 168 0.56 -5.04 -10.45
N GLY A 169 -0.32 -5.46 -11.35
CA GLY A 169 0.07 -6.23 -12.54
C GLY A 169 0.97 -5.44 -13.50
N LEU A 170 0.64 -4.19 -13.78
CA LEU A 170 1.47 -3.30 -14.61
C LEU A 170 2.85 -3.08 -13.98
N GLN A 171 2.90 -2.85 -12.67
CA GLN A 171 4.19 -2.73 -11.98
C GLN A 171 4.97 -4.04 -11.97
N ALA A 172 4.30 -5.18 -11.82
CA ALA A 172 4.94 -6.49 -11.91
C ALA A 172 5.54 -6.72 -13.30
N ILE A 173 4.81 -6.39 -14.38
CA ILE A 173 5.32 -6.43 -15.75
C ILE A 173 6.58 -5.57 -15.87
N ALA A 174 6.50 -4.30 -15.46
CA ALA A 174 7.63 -3.38 -15.54
C ALA A 174 8.86 -3.88 -14.76
N THR A 175 8.64 -4.46 -13.58
CA THR A 175 9.71 -5.02 -12.74
C THR A 175 10.35 -6.25 -13.39
N ALA A 176 9.53 -7.21 -13.83
CA ALA A 176 10.02 -8.43 -14.48
C ALA A 176 10.78 -8.12 -15.78
N LYS A 177 10.32 -7.15 -16.55
CA LYS A 177 11.01 -6.65 -17.75
C LYS A 177 12.38 -6.05 -17.42
N ARG A 178 12.45 -5.21 -16.38
CA ARG A 178 13.73 -4.63 -15.92
C ARG A 178 14.71 -5.68 -15.43
N LEU A 179 14.22 -6.76 -14.84
CA LEU A 179 15.05 -7.91 -14.46
C LEU A 179 15.49 -8.76 -15.66
N GLY A 180 15.01 -8.49 -16.87
CA GLY A 180 15.42 -9.16 -18.10
C GLY A 180 14.57 -10.38 -18.48
N ALA A 181 13.43 -10.59 -17.83
CA ALA A 181 12.51 -11.67 -18.18
C ALA A 181 11.81 -11.46 -19.52
N ARG A 182 11.35 -12.55 -20.14
CA ARG A 182 10.32 -12.52 -21.19
C ARG A 182 8.96 -12.52 -20.52
N VAL A 183 8.17 -11.44 -20.71
CA VAL A 183 6.95 -11.20 -19.93
C VAL A 183 5.71 -11.22 -20.81
N TRP A 184 4.68 -11.89 -20.31
CA TRP A 184 3.32 -11.93 -20.82
C TRP A 184 2.36 -11.41 -19.75
N GLY A 185 1.34 -10.70 -20.19
CA GLY A 185 0.25 -10.23 -19.33
C GLY A 185 -1.10 -10.76 -19.82
N TYR A 186 -1.95 -11.16 -18.90
CA TYR A 186 -3.32 -11.58 -19.15
C TYR A 186 -4.30 -10.80 -18.26
N ASP A 187 -5.37 -10.30 -18.86
CA ASP A 187 -6.52 -9.74 -18.15
C ASP A 187 -7.80 -10.08 -18.92
N VAL A 188 -8.91 -10.16 -18.22
CA VAL A 188 -10.24 -10.35 -18.84
C VAL A 188 -10.68 -9.11 -19.63
N ARG A 189 -10.10 -7.96 -19.35
CA ARG A 189 -10.34 -6.68 -20.02
C ARG A 189 -9.37 -6.52 -21.18
N ALA A 190 -9.88 -6.40 -22.39
CA ALA A 190 -9.03 -6.20 -23.57
C ALA A 190 -8.43 -4.78 -23.65
N ASP A 191 -9.03 -3.79 -23.02
CA ASP A 191 -8.61 -2.38 -23.05
C ASP A 191 -7.26 -2.11 -22.36
N VAL A 192 -6.74 -3.08 -21.59
CA VAL A 192 -5.42 -2.98 -20.97
C VAL A 192 -4.27 -3.45 -21.87
N LYS A 193 -4.55 -3.96 -23.06
CA LYS A 193 -3.56 -4.50 -24.01
C LYS A 193 -2.46 -3.47 -24.33
N ASP A 194 -2.85 -2.27 -24.70
CA ASP A 194 -1.90 -1.20 -25.05
C ASP A 194 -0.95 -0.86 -23.88
N GLN A 195 -1.46 -0.95 -22.65
CA GLN A 195 -0.64 -0.71 -21.46
C GLN A 195 0.42 -1.80 -21.27
N VAL A 196 0.06 -3.07 -21.53
CA VAL A 196 0.99 -4.20 -21.45
C VAL A 196 2.08 -4.08 -22.52
N GLU A 197 1.67 -3.77 -23.76
CA GLU A 197 2.58 -3.65 -24.89
C GLU A 197 3.51 -2.44 -24.77
N SER A 198 3.03 -1.34 -24.21
CA SER A 198 3.86 -0.16 -23.91
C SER A 198 4.99 -0.43 -22.92
N LEU A 199 4.82 -1.43 -22.05
CA LEU A 199 5.86 -1.90 -21.13
C LEU A 199 6.81 -2.94 -21.76
N GLY A 200 6.63 -3.24 -23.05
CA GLY A 200 7.43 -4.21 -23.80
C GLY A 200 7.13 -5.68 -23.45
N ALA A 201 5.95 -5.96 -22.88
CA ALA A 201 5.44 -7.30 -22.68
C ALA A 201 4.46 -7.70 -23.79
N LYS A 202 4.09 -8.97 -23.86
CA LYS A 202 3.08 -9.48 -24.79
C LYS A 202 1.74 -9.63 -24.05
N PHE A 203 0.65 -9.18 -24.64
CA PHE A 203 -0.68 -9.45 -24.13
C PHE A 203 -1.14 -10.83 -24.59
N VAL A 204 -1.74 -11.60 -23.68
CA VAL A 204 -2.35 -12.91 -23.96
C VAL A 204 -3.86 -12.69 -24.01
N GLU A 205 -4.45 -12.97 -25.16
CA GLU A 205 -5.91 -12.98 -25.34
C GLU A 205 -6.47 -14.33 -24.87
N ALA A 206 -7.61 -14.30 -24.14
CA ALA A 206 -8.32 -15.54 -23.87
C ALA A 206 -8.83 -16.08 -25.20
N SER A 207 -8.42 -17.29 -25.56
CA SER A 207 -9.12 -18.00 -26.64
C SER A 207 -10.54 -18.25 -26.15
N SER A 208 -11.55 -17.66 -26.81
CA SER A 208 -12.92 -18.08 -26.67
C SER A 208 -13.00 -19.51 -27.20
N THR A 209 -12.86 -20.48 -26.31
CA THR A 209 -13.31 -21.84 -26.61
C THR A 209 -14.84 -21.74 -26.65
N SER A 210 -15.39 -21.60 -27.83
CA SER A 210 -16.79 -21.94 -28.08
C SER A 210 -16.95 -23.39 -27.62
N GLN A 211 -17.63 -23.58 -26.50
CA GLN A 211 -18.18 -24.87 -26.16
C GLN A 211 -19.38 -25.07 -27.14
N ASP A 212 -19.10 -25.86 -28.18
CA ASP A 212 -20.17 -26.56 -28.91
C ASP A 212 -20.70 -27.70 -28.03
#